data_ed79e6c28a4002f189411e3a4c042932
#
_entry.id   ed79e6c28a4002f189411e3a4c042932
#
_cell.length_a   1.000
_cell.length_b   1.000
_cell.length_c   1.000
_cell.angle_alpha   90.00
_cell.angle_beta   90.00
_cell.angle_gamma   90.00
#
_symmetry.space_group_name_H-M   'P 1'
#
loop_
_entity.id
_entity.type
_entity.pdbx_description
1 polymer ?
#
loop_
_entity_poly.entity_id
_entity_poly.type
_entity_poly.pdbx_seq_one_letter_code
_entity_poly.pdbx_strand_id
1 'polypeptide(L)'
;MPLPLRALDLLRGYWRAAPAARRRAAAKGGWLFPNRDVTGSLHPASLQQTFAAVVRSSGLTKHASVHTLRHSYATHLWECGVHLRTIQELLGHRSPATTAVYTHITPTVTSALQATVNSLMATL
;
A
#
# COMPACT_ATOMS: atom_id res chain seq x y z
N MET A 1 0.66 -8.95 4.56
CA MET A 1 1.05 -7.56 4.83
C MET A 1 -0.04 -6.92 5.67
N PRO A 2 0.25 -6.41 6.87
CA PRO A 2 -0.74 -5.71 7.67
C PRO A 2 -1.17 -4.42 6.96
N LEU A 3 -2.48 -4.16 6.94
CA LEU A 3 -3.06 -2.97 6.35
C LEU A 3 -3.46 -2.01 7.46
N PRO A 4 -2.98 -0.73 7.47
CA PRO A 4 -3.38 0.26 8.46
C PRO A 4 -4.90 0.45 8.48
N LEU A 5 -5.50 0.67 9.66
CA LEU A 5 -6.94 0.87 9.79
C LEU A 5 -7.43 2.05 8.94
N ARG A 6 -6.69 3.16 8.94
CA ARG A 6 -6.99 4.32 8.10
C ARG A 6 -6.99 3.99 6.60
N ALA A 7 -6.02 3.20 6.12
CA ALA A 7 -5.99 2.77 4.72
C ALA A 7 -7.17 1.87 4.39
N LEU A 8 -7.57 0.99 5.32
CA LEU A 8 -8.76 0.16 5.16
C LEU A 8 -10.03 1.00 5.04
N ASP A 9 -10.18 2.06 5.84
CA ASP A 9 -11.34 2.95 5.79
C ASP A 9 -11.37 3.77 4.50
N LEU A 10 -10.21 4.23 4.01
CA LEU A 10 -10.11 4.87 2.70
C LEU A 10 -10.51 3.92 1.57
N LEU A 11 -10.07 2.66 1.61
CA LEU A 11 -10.47 1.65 0.65
C LEU A 11 -11.96 1.33 0.71
N ARG A 12 -12.54 1.27 1.90
CA ARG A 12 -14.00 1.11 2.07
C ARG A 12 -14.77 2.30 1.52
N GLY A 13 -14.28 3.53 1.76
CA GLY A 13 -14.84 4.75 1.18
C GLY A 13 -14.79 4.72 -0.35
N TYR A 14 -13.65 4.41 -0.92
CA TYR A 14 -13.49 4.23 -2.35
C TYR A 14 -14.47 3.17 -2.91
N TRP A 15 -14.58 2.03 -2.24
CA TRP A 15 -15.47 0.95 -2.66
C TRP A 15 -16.95 1.37 -2.65
N ARG A 16 -17.38 2.10 -1.61
CA ARG A 16 -18.77 2.60 -1.50
C ARG A 16 -19.07 3.63 -2.59
N ALA A 17 -18.11 4.50 -2.92
CA ALA A 17 -18.24 5.51 -3.96
C ALA A 17 -18.13 4.92 -5.39
N ALA A 18 -17.57 3.71 -5.54
CA ALA A 18 -17.38 3.09 -6.84
C ALA A 18 -18.74 2.81 -7.53
N PRO A 19 -18.84 3.01 -8.87
CA PRO A 19 -20.04 2.67 -9.64
C PRO A 19 -20.45 1.21 -9.45
N ALA A 20 -21.76 0.95 -9.43
CA ALA A 20 -22.30 -0.39 -9.20
C ALA A 20 -21.75 -1.45 -10.18
N ALA A 21 -21.52 -1.06 -11.43
CA ALA A 21 -20.92 -1.95 -12.44
C ALA A 21 -19.50 -2.43 -12.04
N ARG A 22 -18.67 -1.51 -11.51
CA ARG A 22 -17.31 -1.84 -11.01
C ARG A 22 -17.37 -2.78 -9.80
N ARG A 23 -18.27 -2.51 -8.85
CA ARG A 23 -18.46 -3.36 -7.67
C ARG A 23 -18.89 -4.78 -8.04
N ARG A 24 -19.82 -4.91 -9.01
CA ARG A 24 -20.28 -6.21 -9.51
C ARG A 24 -19.16 -6.99 -10.21
N ALA A 25 -18.34 -6.31 -11.02
CA ALA A 25 -17.21 -6.93 -11.71
C ALA A 25 -16.15 -7.43 -10.71
N ALA A 26 -15.83 -6.65 -9.70
CA ALA A 26 -14.88 -7.04 -8.66
C ALA A 26 -15.41 -8.18 -7.77
N ALA A 27 -16.71 -8.21 -7.44
CA ALA A 27 -17.33 -9.29 -6.67
C ALA A 27 -17.28 -10.65 -7.39
N LYS A 28 -17.17 -10.65 -8.73
CA LYS A 28 -16.98 -11.84 -9.55
C LYS A 28 -15.50 -12.25 -9.74
N GLY A 29 -14.60 -11.84 -8.84
CA GLY A 29 -13.17 -12.12 -8.94
C GLY A 29 -12.40 -11.11 -9.80
N GLY A 30 -12.98 -9.93 -10.04
CA GLY A 30 -12.35 -8.84 -10.77
C GLY A 30 -11.35 -8.03 -9.92
N TRP A 31 -10.87 -6.94 -10.50
CA TRP A 31 -9.83 -6.09 -9.91
C TRP A 31 -10.41 -5.07 -8.94
N LEU A 32 -9.78 -4.88 -7.78
CA LEU A 32 -10.13 -3.80 -6.84
C LEU A 32 -9.93 -2.42 -7.48
N PHE A 33 -8.86 -2.29 -8.26
CA PHE A 33 -8.55 -1.11 -9.05
C PHE A 33 -8.55 -1.50 -10.54
N PRO A 34 -9.71 -1.50 -11.18
CA PRO A 34 -9.81 -1.84 -12.60
C PRO A 34 -9.32 -0.68 -13.48
N ASN A 35 -8.93 -1.01 -14.71
CA ASN A 35 -8.79 -0.03 -15.78
C ASN A 35 -10.14 0.63 -16.12
N ARG A 36 -10.11 1.63 -17.03
CA ARG A 36 -11.31 2.39 -17.40
C ARG A 36 -12.44 1.50 -17.92
N ASP A 37 -12.10 0.50 -18.71
CA ASP A 37 -13.05 -0.38 -19.41
C ASP A 37 -13.44 -1.61 -18.55
N VAL A 38 -12.91 -1.72 -17.34
CA VAL A 38 -13.15 -2.83 -16.38
C VAL A 38 -12.74 -4.21 -16.94
N THR A 39 -11.85 -4.23 -17.92
CA THR A 39 -11.34 -5.45 -18.57
C THR A 39 -10.05 -5.99 -17.94
N GLY A 40 -9.40 -5.19 -17.08
CA GLY A 40 -8.12 -5.54 -16.46
C GLY A 40 -7.81 -4.64 -15.27
N SER A 41 -6.62 -4.79 -14.71
CA SER A 41 -6.12 -3.94 -13.63
C SER A 41 -5.79 -2.53 -14.12
N LEU A 42 -5.79 -1.57 -13.20
CA LEU A 42 -5.26 -0.23 -13.44
C LEU A 42 -3.79 -0.33 -13.90
N HIS A 43 -3.46 0.36 -14.99
CA HIS A 43 -2.10 0.39 -15.50
C HIS A 43 -1.19 1.21 -14.55
N PRO A 44 0.04 0.75 -14.23
CA PRO A 44 0.94 1.48 -13.32
C PRO A 44 1.21 2.92 -13.73
N ALA A 45 1.32 3.20 -15.03
CA ALA A 45 1.51 4.56 -15.54
C ALA A 45 0.35 5.50 -15.20
N SER A 46 -0.90 5.01 -15.18
CA SER A 46 -2.07 5.81 -14.79
C SER A 46 -1.99 6.23 -13.33
N LEU A 47 -1.52 5.34 -12.45
CA LEU A 47 -1.28 5.67 -11.04
C LEU A 47 -0.19 6.73 -10.90
N GLN A 48 0.92 6.58 -11.63
CA GLN A 48 2.03 7.55 -11.61
C GLN A 48 1.60 8.93 -12.11
N GLN A 49 0.84 8.98 -13.19
CA GLN A 49 0.29 10.23 -13.74
C GLN A 49 -0.67 10.92 -12.75
N THR A 50 -1.58 10.16 -12.15
CA THR A 50 -2.50 10.67 -11.13
C THR A 50 -1.74 11.21 -9.93
N PHE A 51 -0.77 10.47 -9.43
CA PHE A 51 0.09 10.90 -8.32
C PHE A 51 0.84 12.19 -8.66
N ALA A 52 1.46 12.28 -9.83
CA ALA A 52 2.16 13.48 -10.29
C ALA A 52 1.22 14.70 -10.42
N ALA A 53 -0.03 14.49 -10.84
CA ALA A 53 -1.04 15.55 -10.87
C ALA A 53 -1.38 16.05 -9.45
N VAL A 54 -1.59 15.14 -8.50
CA VAL A 54 -1.84 15.47 -7.09
C VAL A 54 -0.67 16.22 -6.46
N VAL A 55 0.57 15.78 -6.69
CA VAL A 55 1.77 16.47 -6.19
C VAL A 55 1.84 17.89 -6.74
N ARG A 56 1.58 18.10 -8.03
CA ARG A 56 1.55 19.44 -8.63
C ARG A 56 0.47 20.33 -8.00
N SER A 57 -0.72 19.79 -7.77
CA SER A 57 -1.83 20.57 -7.21
C SER A 57 -1.69 20.86 -5.71
N SER A 58 -0.86 20.10 -5.00
CA SER A 58 -0.63 20.28 -3.55
C SER A 58 0.34 21.42 -3.21
N GLY A 59 1.00 22.02 -4.20
CA GLY A 59 1.99 23.08 -3.97
C GLY A 59 3.33 22.57 -3.42
N LEU A 60 3.54 21.26 -3.35
CA LEU A 60 4.82 20.69 -2.93
C LEU A 60 5.92 21.04 -3.95
N THR A 61 6.99 21.69 -3.48
CA THR A 61 8.14 22.08 -4.29
C THR A 61 9.12 20.92 -4.52
N LYS A 62 9.08 19.88 -3.65
CA LYS A 62 9.95 18.72 -3.75
C LYS A 62 9.43 17.76 -4.83
N HIS A 63 10.36 17.24 -5.62
CA HIS A 63 10.02 16.16 -6.55
C HIS A 63 9.66 14.90 -5.77
N ALA A 64 8.43 14.45 -5.93
CA ALA A 64 7.91 13.23 -5.31
C ALA A 64 7.30 12.29 -6.36
N SER A 65 7.47 11.01 -6.16
CA SER A 65 6.93 9.93 -7.02
C SER A 65 6.28 8.86 -6.14
N VAL A 66 5.58 7.92 -6.74
CA VAL A 66 5.04 6.74 -6.02
C VAL A 66 6.16 5.95 -5.33
N HIS A 67 7.35 5.90 -5.94
CA HIS A 67 8.53 5.26 -5.31
C HIS A 67 9.04 6.05 -4.10
N THR A 68 8.91 7.38 -4.11
CA THR A 68 9.25 8.22 -2.94
C THR A 68 8.38 7.87 -1.75
N LEU A 69 7.07 7.67 -1.94
CA LEU A 69 6.16 7.21 -0.86
C LEU A 69 6.59 5.86 -0.29
N ARG A 70 6.93 4.91 -1.17
CA ARG A 70 7.42 3.59 -0.76
C ARG A 70 8.72 3.70 0.05
N HIS A 71 9.63 4.56 -0.38
CA HIS A 71 10.90 4.79 0.33
C HIS A 71 10.67 5.46 1.69
N SER A 72 9.84 6.49 1.76
CA SER A 72 9.46 7.14 3.02
C SER A 72 8.82 6.16 4.00
N TYR A 73 7.91 5.31 3.52
CA TYR A 73 7.30 4.27 4.35
C TYR A 73 8.34 3.30 4.92
N ALA A 74 9.31 2.85 4.10
CA ALA A 74 10.41 2.00 4.56
C ALA A 74 11.27 2.68 5.61
N THR A 75 11.60 3.96 5.40
CA THR A 75 12.43 4.76 6.33
C THR A 75 11.72 4.92 7.67
N HIS A 76 10.46 5.31 7.67
CA HIS A 76 9.70 5.48 8.91
C HIS A 76 9.52 4.16 9.68
N LEU A 77 9.32 3.03 9.02
CA LEU A 77 9.32 1.73 9.68
C LEU A 77 10.67 1.42 10.33
N TRP A 78 11.76 1.74 9.64
CA TRP A 78 13.11 1.58 10.17
C TRP A 78 13.33 2.47 11.41
N GLU A 79 12.95 3.73 11.35
CA GLU A 79 13.03 4.69 12.46
C GLU A 79 12.18 4.23 13.67
N CYS A 80 11.08 3.54 13.44
CA CYS A 80 10.26 2.90 14.47
C CYS A 80 10.84 1.56 15.00
N GLY A 81 12.07 1.21 14.60
CA GLY A 81 12.76 0.00 15.08
C GLY A 81 12.30 -1.31 14.42
N VAL A 82 11.54 -1.25 13.33
CA VAL A 82 11.15 -2.46 12.60
C VAL A 82 12.36 -3.04 11.88
N HIS A 83 12.62 -4.34 12.10
CA HIS A 83 13.79 -5.00 11.52
C HIS A 83 13.77 -4.95 9.99
N LEU A 84 14.93 -4.68 9.37
CA LEU A 84 15.07 -4.50 7.92
C LEU A 84 14.47 -5.65 7.10
N ARG A 85 14.61 -6.87 7.59
CA ARG A 85 14.05 -8.06 6.94
C ARG A 85 12.53 -8.00 6.86
N THR A 86 11.87 -7.61 7.95
CA THR A 86 10.41 -7.43 7.99
C THR A 86 9.96 -6.33 7.02
N ILE A 87 10.73 -5.23 6.92
CA ILE A 87 10.47 -4.16 5.95
C ILE A 87 10.56 -4.68 4.52
N GLN A 88 11.57 -5.48 4.20
CA GLN A 88 11.71 -6.08 2.87
C GLN A 88 10.53 -7.00 2.52
N GLU A 89 10.06 -7.80 3.46
CA GLU A 89 8.90 -8.67 3.28
C GLU A 89 7.60 -7.87 3.10
N LEU A 90 7.40 -6.82 3.91
CA LEU A 90 6.27 -5.89 3.77
C LEU A 90 6.23 -5.21 2.41
N LEU A 91 7.40 -4.84 1.91
CA LEU A 91 7.52 -4.18 0.60
C LEU A 91 7.46 -5.17 -0.57
N GLY A 92 7.40 -6.48 -0.30
CA GLY A 92 7.31 -7.49 -1.35
C GLY A 92 8.58 -7.60 -2.20
N HIS A 93 9.74 -7.41 -1.59
CA HIS A 93 11.01 -7.67 -2.27
C HIS A 93 11.17 -9.17 -2.49
N ARG A 94 10.93 -9.61 -3.71
CA ARG A 94 11.13 -10.98 -4.17
C ARG A 94 12.61 -11.27 -4.38
N SER A 95 13.35 -11.60 -3.33
CA SER A 95 14.58 -12.35 -3.50
C SER A 95 14.30 -13.82 -3.21
N PRO A 96 14.49 -14.74 -4.16
CA PRO A 96 14.19 -16.17 -3.96
C PRO A 96 15.09 -16.83 -2.93
N ALA A 97 16.28 -16.29 -2.68
CA ALA A 97 17.31 -16.90 -1.85
C ALA A 97 17.04 -16.87 -0.34
N THR A 98 15.94 -16.27 0.12
CA THR A 98 15.73 -15.99 1.54
C THR A 98 14.43 -16.52 2.13
N THR A 99 13.64 -17.27 1.36
CA THR A 99 12.35 -17.83 1.83
C THR A 99 12.54 -19.00 2.81
N ALA A 100 13.71 -19.62 2.85
CA ALA A 100 13.95 -20.83 3.64
C ALA A 100 14.19 -20.60 5.15
N VAL A 101 14.39 -19.35 5.62
CA VAL A 101 14.84 -19.08 7.00
C VAL A 101 13.73 -18.51 7.91
N TYR A 102 12.60 -18.03 7.37
CA TYR A 102 11.61 -17.29 8.16
C TYR A 102 10.16 -17.81 8.02
N THR A 103 9.97 -19.08 8.37
CA THR A 103 8.62 -19.66 8.51
C THR A 103 7.90 -19.26 9.80
N HIS A 104 8.45 -18.36 10.61
CA HIS A 104 7.90 -18.00 11.91
C HIS A 104 7.73 -16.48 12.11
N ILE A 105 6.87 -15.84 11.29
CA ILE A 105 6.24 -14.60 11.76
C ILE A 105 5.16 -15.04 12.74
N THR A 106 5.50 -15.02 14.02
CA THR A 106 4.54 -15.37 15.08
C THR A 106 3.40 -14.33 15.10
N PRO A 107 2.18 -14.71 15.52
CA PRO A 107 1.05 -13.79 15.68
C PRO A 107 1.40 -12.52 16.48
N THR A 108 2.30 -12.65 17.45
CA THR A 108 2.80 -11.56 18.30
C THR A 108 3.55 -10.50 17.50
N VAL A 109 4.39 -10.89 16.54
CA VAL A 109 5.12 -9.95 15.66
C VAL A 109 4.16 -9.22 14.73
N THR A 110 3.12 -9.91 14.25
CA THR A 110 2.11 -9.31 13.38
C THR A 110 1.29 -8.25 14.11
N SER A 111 0.92 -8.47 15.39
CA SER A 111 0.16 -7.49 16.17
C SER A 111 1.00 -6.26 16.55
N ALA A 112 2.26 -6.43 16.92
CA ALA A 112 3.19 -5.33 17.19
C ALA A 112 3.43 -4.48 15.95
N LEU A 113 3.62 -5.13 14.80
CA LEU A 113 3.79 -4.46 13.52
C LEU A 113 2.52 -3.68 13.11
N GLN A 114 1.34 -4.26 13.33
CA GLN A 114 0.06 -3.58 13.07
C GLN A 114 -0.08 -2.31 13.92
N ALA A 115 0.29 -2.36 15.20
CA ALA A 115 0.29 -1.20 16.08
C ALA A 115 1.24 -0.09 15.60
N THR A 116 2.47 -0.45 15.22
CA THR A 116 3.46 0.49 14.66
C THR A 116 2.95 1.14 13.38
N VAL A 117 2.41 0.37 12.45
CA VAL A 117 1.87 0.88 11.19
C VAL A 117 0.66 1.79 11.42
N ASN A 118 -0.22 1.46 12.37
CA ASN A 118 -1.35 2.33 12.73
C ASN A 118 -0.88 3.64 13.38
N SER A 119 0.14 3.59 14.25
CA SER A 119 0.72 4.79 14.87
C SER A 119 1.30 5.74 13.82
N LEU A 120 2.07 5.23 12.86
CA LEU A 120 2.60 6.04 11.74
C LEU A 120 1.50 6.73 10.93
N MET A 121 0.41 6.03 10.66
CA MET A 121 -0.70 6.59 9.87
C MET A 121 -1.59 7.56 10.67
N ALA A 122 -1.52 7.54 12.00
CA ALA A 122 -2.26 8.47 12.84
C ALA A 122 -1.60 9.86 12.91
N THR A 123 -0.30 9.94 12.62
CA THR A 123 0.48 11.20 12.63
C THR A 123 0.47 11.92 11.27
N LEU A 124 -0.11 11.32 10.24
CA LEU A 124 -0.32 11.88 8.91
C LEU A 124 -1.75 12.41 8.74
#